data_2382d375bac9aa6fd0c8d57e19b083e6
#
_entry.id   2382d375bac9aa6fd0c8d57e19b083e6
#
_cell.length_a   1.000
_cell.length_b   1.000
_cell.length_c   1.000
_cell.angle_alpha   90.00
_cell.angle_beta   90.00
_cell.angle_gamma   90.00
#
_symmetry.space_group_name_H-M   'P 1'
#
loop_
_entity.id
_entity.type
_entity.pdbx_description
1 polymer ?
#
loop_
_entity_poly.entity_id
_entity_poly.type
_entity_poly.pdbx_seq_one_letter_code
_entity_poly.pdbx_strand_id
1 'polypeptide(L)'
;MDDLLTVPALPHLKTATDASLMLEIFRRHLRSVPGKAWDIRSCDVSRVRDYPGKRRAVILYILRIADSHNGQEREQWVTGELDQAAHNELSWAERQSAAWSRNSKAFDTFDPVSFIDELGMLVQVYPFDRRLPGLADLVAGPPPELEPLLLANLGAGQWKAEWTVKPVRYHAGHRSTLLYRVHAQETESGRVECKRFYVKVFHRGDKSEDMRRVHEGRSRQTGSFAIPTLLAYLPDLGALALEEAQGTSLLTLVEQGDHTEAMLSHVGRAMAAFHQGDISGLPSHGLADEIASLERPKAFLVSTCPHLQARIEVVFEAIESGLQEVPPGPTHLALRLGPILVDGDRLWLIDLDSLSAADPVIDAAMLLAHLAKLRIRSQLDEETSRRLACSFADAYFAHVPGAWRVRLPLHYAGALLKAARNVHRHKNVRPDSQWWLETITAMLKEAEDALAGKVW
;
A
#
# COMPACT_ATOMS: atom_id res chain seq x y z
N MET A 1 27.89 4.24 10.16
CA MET A 1 26.85 3.89 9.17
C MET A 1 26.97 2.46 8.64
N ASP A 2 27.97 1.71 9.13
CA ASP A 2 28.31 0.39 8.60
C ASP A 2 27.68 -0.81 9.33
N ASP A 3 26.91 -0.60 10.42
CA ASP A 3 26.36 -1.68 11.27
C ASP A 3 24.81 -1.81 11.26
N LEU A 4 24.12 -1.15 10.32
CA LEU A 4 22.65 -1.15 10.32
C LEU A 4 21.98 -2.38 9.70
N LEU A 5 22.77 -3.36 9.22
CA LEU A 5 22.28 -4.61 8.63
C LEU A 5 23.05 -5.81 9.21
N THR A 6 22.72 -6.22 10.42
CA THR A 6 23.27 -7.41 11.10
C THR A 6 22.66 -8.75 10.64
N VAL A 7 22.01 -8.80 9.49
CA VAL A 7 21.80 -10.02 8.71
C VAL A 7 23.01 -10.15 7.79
N PRO A 8 23.53 -11.37 7.47
CA PRO A 8 24.63 -11.49 6.52
C PRO A 8 24.27 -10.70 5.28
N ALA A 9 24.92 -9.53 5.15
CA ALA A 9 24.56 -8.48 4.22
C ALA A 9 24.45 -9.09 2.82
N LEU A 10 23.34 -8.83 2.12
CA LEU A 10 23.28 -9.14 0.70
C LEU A 10 24.46 -8.44 0.03
N PRO A 11 25.34 -9.18 -0.66
CA PRO A 11 26.40 -8.55 -1.40
C PRO A 11 25.79 -7.44 -2.27
N HIS A 12 26.44 -6.31 -2.37
CA HIS A 12 26.03 -5.18 -3.22
C HIS A 12 24.77 -4.40 -2.83
N LEU A 13 24.07 -4.70 -1.70
CA LEU A 13 22.91 -3.92 -1.28
C LEU A 13 23.25 -2.43 -1.07
N LYS A 14 24.41 -2.13 -0.52
CA LYS A 14 24.89 -0.75 -0.32
C LYS A 14 25.04 -0.02 -1.65
N THR A 15 25.65 -0.64 -2.65
CA THR A 15 25.78 -0.09 -4.01
C THR A 15 24.42 0.08 -4.66
N ALA A 16 23.55 -0.93 -4.56
CA ALA A 16 22.22 -0.91 -5.13
C ALA A 16 21.28 0.13 -4.49
N THR A 17 21.59 0.61 -3.30
CA THR A 17 20.84 1.69 -2.63
C THR A 17 21.46 3.08 -2.79
N ASP A 18 22.60 3.18 -3.46
CA ASP A 18 23.22 4.46 -3.82
C ASP A 18 22.70 4.94 -5.19
N ALA A 19 21.87 5.99 -5.17
CA ALA A 19 21.24 6.53 -6.37
C ALA A 19 22.24 7.02 -7.43
N SER A 20 23.39 7.56 -7.00
CA SER A 20 24.42 8.09 -7.91
C SER A 20 25.16 6.96 -8.62
N LEU A 21 25.54 5.94 -7.88
CA LEU A 21 26.18 4.74 -8.46
C LEU A 21 25.21 4.02 -9.39
N MET A 22 23.94 3.86 -8.98
CA MET A 22 22.93 3.20 -9.81
C MET A 22 22.59 3.99 -11.07
N LEU A 23 22.66 5.33 -11.05
CA LEU A 23 22.50 6.14 -12.25
C LEU A 23 23.56 5.78 -13.31
N GLU A 24 24.83 5.69 -12.92
CA GLU A 24 25.93 5.32 -13.83
C GLU A 24 25.78 3.88 -14.34
N ILE A 25 25.36 2.96 -13.45
CA ILE A 25 25.13 1.55 -13.80
C ILE A 25 23.97 1.45 -14.80
N PHE A 26 22.83 2.09 -14.53
CA PHE A 26 21.68 2.05 -15.45
C PHE A 26 21.97 2.65 -16.82
N ARG A 27 22.76 3.73 -16.89
CA ARG A 27 23.21 4.31 -18.17
C ARG A 27 24.02 3.31 -19.01
N ARG A 28 24.77 2.42 -18.38
CA ARG A 28 25.58 1.40 -19.09
C ARG A 28 24.77 0.16 -19.48
N HIS A 29 23.77 -0.23 -18.67
CA HIS A 29 23.10 -1.53 -18.81
C HIS A 29 21.70 -1.47 -19.41
N LEU A 30 20.93 -0.37 -19.22
CA LEU A 30 19.60 -0.27 -19.81
C LEU A 30 19.71 0.12 -21.29
N ARG A 31 19.09 -0.69 -22.14
CA ARG A 31 19.04 -0.47 -23.59
C ARG A 31 17.68 0.02 -24.00
N SER A 32 17.64 1.13 -24.75
CA SER A 32 16.40 1.62 -25.35
C SER A 32 15.83 0.59 -26.31
N VAL A 33 14.50 0.45 -26.32
CA VAL A 33 13.82 -0.42 -27.31
C VAL A 33 14.10 0.07 -28.74
N PRO A 34 14.04 -0.83 -29.75
CA PRO A 34 14.32 -0.48 -31.15
C PRO A 34 13.50 0.73 -31.62
N GLY A 35 14.17 1.69 -32.27
CA GLY A 35 13.56 2.92 -32.79
C GLY A 35 13.34 4.01 -31.74
N LYS A 36 13.81 3.83 -30.51
CA LYS A 36 13.81 4.82 -29.43
C LYS A 36 15.23 5.12 -28.98
N ALA A 37 15.42 6.33 -28.43
CA ALA A 37 16.69 6.74 -27.83
C ALA A 37 16.39 7.53 -26.55
N TRP A 38 16.50 6.86 -25.43
CA TRP A 38 16.24 7.44 -24.12
C TRP A 38 17.54 7.71 -23.36
N ASP A 39 17.65 8.91 -22.83
CA ASP A 39 18.76 9.33 -21.98
C ASP A 39 18.28 9.39 -20.51
N ILE A 40 19.06 8.76 -19.61
CA ILE A 40 18.73 8.72 -18.18
C ILE A 40 19.32 9.95 -17.49
N ARG A 41 18.48 10.88 -17.06
CA ARG A 41 18.86 12.15 -16.43
C ARG A 41 19.14 12.01 -14.94
N SER A 42 18.28 11.29 -14.21
CA SER A 42 18.46 11.03 -12.79
C SER A 42 17.91 9.68 -12.39
N CYS A 43 18.38 9.21 -11.23
CA CYS A 43 17.91 7.99 -10.58
C CYS A 43 17.60 8.32 -9.12
N ASP A 44 16.41 7.93 -8.65
CA ASP A 44 16.00 8.02 -7.25
C ASP A 44 15.68 6.64 -6.72
N VAL A 45 16.20 6.28 -5.53
CA VAL A 45 15.82 5.07 -4.82
C VAL A 45 14.51 5.33 -4.06
N SER A 46 13.41 4.89 -4.64
CA SER A 46 12.07 5.16 -4.08
C SER A 46 11.70 4.23 -2.93
N ARG A 47 12.11 2.97 -3.00
CA ARG A 47 11.77 1.97 -1.98
C ARG A 47 12.76 0.82 -1.97
N VAL A 48 13.13 0.40 -0.77
CA VAL A 48 13.87 -0.84 -0.53
C VAL A 48 12.98 -1.78 0.28
N ARG A 49 12.85 -3.03 -0.17
CA ARG A 49 12.18 -4.11 0.56
C ARG A 49 13.16 -5.25 0.73
N ASP A 50 13.64 -5.42 1.94
CA ASP A 50 14.50 -6.49 2.33
C ASP A 50 13.70 -7.69 2.86
N TYR A 51 14.15 -8.90 2.50
CA TYR A 51 13.60 -10.19 2.94
C TYR A 51 14.74 -11.01 3.58
N PRO A 52 15.17 -10.67 4.82
CA PRO A 52 16.38 -11.23 5.40
C PRO A 52 16.36 -12.76 5.47
N GLY A 53 15.24 -13.38 5.84
CA GLY A 53 15.08 -14.84 5.85
C GLY A 53 15.19 -15.53 4.49
N LYS A 54 15.12 -14.76 3.38
CA LYS A 54 15.22 -15.26 2.01
C LYS A 54 16.50 -14.79 1.29
N ARG A 55 17.37 -14.05 1.97
CA ARG A 55 18.58 -13.43 1.37
C ARG A 55 18.27 -12.74 0.05
N ARG A 56 17.21 -11.92 0.04
CA ARG A 56 16.66 -11.25 -1.12
C ARG A 56 16.29 -9.82 -0.79
N ALA A 57 16.58 -8.88 -1.69
CA ALA A 57 16.08 -7.52 -1.63
C ALA A 57 15.45 -7.11 -2.97
N VAL A 58 14.39 -6.32 -2.90
CA VAL A 58 13.73 -5.71 -4.06
C VAL A 58 13.76 -4.21 -3.89
N ILE A 59 14.32 -3.52 -4.88
CA ILE A 59 14.54 -2.08 -4.87
C ILE A 59 13.74 -1.49 -6.02
N LEU A 60 12.95 -0.46 -5.72
CA LEU A 60 12.23 0.31 -6.73
C LEU A 60 12.98 1.62 -6.96
N TYR A 61 13.38 1.85 -8.20
CA TYR A 61 13.97 3.08 -8.69
C TYR A 61 12.98 3.87 -9.52
N ILE A 62 13.08 5.18 -9.44
CA ILE A 62 12.39 6.13 -10.33
C ILE A 62 13.46 6.83 -11.14
N LEU A 63 13.48 6.57 -12.44
CA LEU A 63 14.36 7.22 -13.38
C LEU A 63 13.64 8.40 -14.04
N ARG A 64 14.28 9.55 -14.13
CA ARG A 64 13.87 10.60 -15.06
C ARG A 64 14.60 10.36 -16.37
N ILE A 65 13.84 10.20 -17.43
CA ILE A 65 14.38 9.92 -18.77
C ILE A 65 13.92 10.99 -19.75
N ALA A 66 14.77 11.29 -20.72
CA ALA A 66 14.47 12.24 -21.80
C ALA A 66 14.61 11.53 -23.15
N ASP A 67 13.65 11.74 -24.03
CA ASP A 67 13.75 11.30 -25.42
C ASP A 67 14.80 12.15 -26.14
N SER A 68 15.84 11.51 -26.68
CA SER A 68 16.97 12.20 -27.33
C SER A 68 16.57 12.89 -28.65
N HIS A 69 15.41 12.56 -29.25
CA HIS A 69 14.94 13.14 -30.49
C HIS A 69 14.11 14.41 -30.29
N ASN A 70 13.27 14.46 -29.24
CA ASN A 70 12.34 15.57 -29.03
C ASN A 70 12.46 16.23 -27.65
N GLY A 71 13.34 15.72 -26.78
CA GLY A 71 13.58 16.26 -25.45
C GLY A 71 12.44 16.04 -24.45
N GLN A 72 11.41 15.29 -24.78
CA GLN A 72 10.29 15.00 -23.88
C GLN A 72 10.77 14.20 -22.67
N GLU A 73 10.50 14.73 -21.47
CA GLU A 73 10.86 14.07 -20.22
C GLU A 73 9.69 13.27 -19.65
N ARG A 74 9.99 12.15 -19.01
CA ARG A 74 9.04 11.36 -18.23
C ARG A 74 9.72 10.55 -17.14
N GLU A 75 8.93 10.02 -16.21
CA GLU A 75 9.38 9.06 -15.22
C GLU A 75 9.25 7.62 -15.75
N GLN A 76 10.29 6.81 -15.49
CA GLN A 76 10.30 5.38 -15.73
C GLN A 76 10.61 4.65 -14.42
N TRP A 77 9.74 3.74 -14.03
CA TRP A 77 9.98 2.89 -12.88
C TRP A 77 10.78 1.65 -13.27
N VAL A 78 11.76 1.35 -12.46
CA VAL A 78 12.65 0.20 -12.65
C VAL A 78 12.77 -0.54 -11.33
N THR A 79 12.70 -1.86 -11.38
CA THR A 79 12.87 -2.71 -10.21
C THR A 79 14.17 -3.49 -10.33
N GLY A 80 15.03 -3.40 -9.30
CA GLY A 80 16.20 -4.24 -9.14
C GLY A 80 15.94 -5.31 -8.08
N GLU A 81 16.21 -6.57 -8.40
CA GLU A 81 16.10 -7.68 -7.48
C GLU A 81 17.47 -8.29 -7.24
N LEU A 82 17.97 -8.15 -6.00
CA LEU A 82 19.13 -8.86 -5.50
C LEU A 82 18.66 -10.18 -4.89
N ASP A 83 19.06 -11.29 -5.48
CA ASP A 83 18.75 -12.63 -4.99
C ASP A 83 19.88 -13.57 -5.41
N GLN A 84 20.33 -14.45 -4.53
CA GLN A 84 21.33 -15.46 -4.88
C GLN A 84 20.88 -16.42 -6.02
N ALA A 85 19.57 -16.57 -6.19
CA ALA A 85 18.97 -17.37 -7.26
C ALA A 85 18.64 -16.55 -8.53
N ALA A 86 18.80 -15.22 -8.52
CA ALA A 86 18.35 -14.35 -9.61
C ALA A 86 18.97 -14.70 -10.96
N HIS A 87 20.22 -15.15 -10.99
CA HIS A 87 20.88 -15.56 -12.23
C HIS A 87 20.18 -16.76 -12.92
N ASN A 88 19.69 -17.73 -12.16
CA ASN A 88 18.97 -18.88 -12.69
C ASN A 88 17.60 -18.52 -13.29
N GLU A 89 17.05 -17.36 -12.90
CA GLU A 89 15.74 -16.88 -13.36
C GLU A 89 15.82 -15.97 -14.58
N LEU A 90 17.03 -15.52 -14.95
CA LEU A 90 17.25 -14.63 -16.09
C LEU A 90 16.71 -15.22 -17.39
N SER A 91 17.03 -16.46 -17.72
CA SER A 91 16.59 -17.13 -18.95
C SER A 91 15.06 -17.29 -19.04
N TRP A 92 14.39 -17.43 -17.90
CA TRP A 92 12.95 -17.45 -17.84
C TRP A 92 12.37 -16.04 -18.05
N ALA A 93 12.91 -15.04 -17.36
CA ALA A 93 12.48 -13.65 -17.48
C ALA A 93 12.68 -13.13 -18.93
N GLU A 94 13.79 -13.46 -19.58
CA GLU A 94 14.05 -13.13 -20.97
C GLU A 94 13.04 -13.78 -21.94
N ARG A 95 12.72 -15.07 -21.76
CA ARG A 95 11.69 -15.73 -22.58
C ARG A 95 10.33 -15.10 -22.40
N GLN A 96 9.95 -14.76 -21.18
CA GLN A 96 8.69 -14.06 -20.90
C GLN A 96 8.68 -12.67 -21.53
N SER A 97 9.74 -11.88 -21.35
CA SER A 97 9.84 -10.54 -21.91
C SER A 97 9.80 -10.55 -23.45
N ALA A 98 10.44 -11.52 -24.09
CA ALA A 98 10.42 -11.68 -25.54
C ALA A 98 9.03 -12.05 -26.09
N ALA A 99 8.23 -12.78 -25.32
CA ALA A 99 6.83 -13.07 -25.68
C ALA A 99 5.95 -11.82 -25.58
N TRP A 100 6.22 -10.94 -24.60
CA TRP A 100 5.42 -9.75 -24.31
C TRP A 100 5.82 -8.53 -25.14
N SER A 101 7.11 -8.32 -25.39
CA SER A 101 7.61 -7.21 -26.19
C SER A 101 7.12 -7.23 -27.64
N ARG A 102 6.73 -8.40 -28.16
CA ARG A 102 6.19 -8.54 -29.51
C ARG A 102 4.77 -8.01 -29.68
N ASN A 103 3.99 -7.89 -28.61
CA ASN A 103 2.56 -7.58 -28.67
C ASN A 103 2.12 -6.34 -27.87
N SER A 104 3.01 -5.70 -27.12
CA SER A 104 2.57 -4.66 -26.16
C SER A 104 3.11 -3.28 -26.51
N LYS A 105 2.18 -2.34 -26.76
CA LYS A 105 2.45 -0.88 -26.75
C LYS A 105 2.93 -0.36 -25.38
N ALA A 106 2.96 -1.23 -24.36
CA ALA A 106 3.33 -0.88 -23.00
C ALA A 106 4.85 -0.70 -22.80
N PHE A 107 5.68 -1.25 -23.72
CA PHE A 107 7.14 -1.16 -23.63
C PHE A 107 7.67 -0.22 -24.72
N ASP A 108 7.84 1.03 -24.37
CA ASP A 108 8.26 2.07 -25.30
C ASP A 108 9.51 2.85 -24.83
N THR A 109 10.20 2.35 -23.77
CA THR A 109 11.42 2.96 -23.23
C THR A 109 12.63 2.06 -23.37
N PHE A 110 12.80 1.12 -22.46
CA PHE A 110 13.93 0.22 -22.37
C PHE A 110 13.48 -1.24 -22.50
N ASP A 111 14.44 -2.11 -22.81
CA ASP A 111 14.20 -3.54 -22.76
C ASP A 111 13.57 -3.95 -21.43
N PRO A 112 12.52 -4.77 -21.42
CA PRO A 112 11.75 -5.09 -20.21
C PRO A 112 12.56 -5.75 -19.11
N VAL A 113 13.63 -6.48 -19.48
CA VAL A 113 14.47 -7.24 -18.54
C VAL A 113 15.93 -7.06 -18.92
N SER A 114 16.77 -6.91 -17.93
CA SER A 114 18.22 -6.98 -18.04
C SER A 114 18.83 -7.57 -16.78
N PHE A 115 20.09 -7.99 -16.86
CA PHE A 115 20.84 -8.49 -15.71
C PHE A 115 22.13 -7.68 -15.56
N ILE A 116 22.45 -7.27 -14.36
CA ILE A 116 23.68 -6.54 -14.01
C ILE A 116 24.60 -7.50 -13.28
N ASP A 117 25.53 -8.11 -14.03
CA ASP A 117 26.43 -9.15 -13.52
C ASP A 117 27.25 -8.69 -12.32
N GLU A 118 27.76 -7.47 -12.35
CA GLU A 118 28.59 -6.88 -11.28
C GLU A 118 27.86 -6.73 -9.94
N LEU A 119 26.53 -6.75 -9.95
CA LEU A 119 25.68 -6.71 -8.76
C LEU A 119 24.94 -8.02 -8.48
N GLY A 120 24.96 -8.97 -9.42
CA GLY A 120 24.04 -10.12 -9.37
C GLY A 120 22.58 -9.70 -9.33
N MET A 121 22.21 -8.64 -10.06
CA MET A 121 20.90 -8.00 -9.96
C MET A 121 20.08 -8.26 -11.22
N LEU A 122 18.88 -8.84 -11.04
CA LEU A 122 17.86 -8.87 -12.07
C LEU A 122 17.13 -7.52 -12.11
N VAL A 123 17.11 -6.88 -13.27
CA VAL A 123 16.44 -5.59 -13.50
C VAL A 123 15.20 -5.82 -14.34
N GLN A 124 14.09 -5.22 -13.93
CA GLN A 124 12.81 -5.27 -14.62
C GLN A 124 12.31 -3.84 -14.83
N VAL A 125 11.96 -3.50 -16.06
CA VAL A 125 11.44 -2.18 -16.43
C VAL A 125 9.92 -2.23 -16.45
N TYR A 126 9.28 -1.42 -15.61
CA TYR A 126 7.82 -1.31 -15.55
C TYR A 126 7.24 -0.96 -16.95
N PRO A 127 6.14 -1.61 -17.39
CA PRO A 127 5.23 -2.45 -16.61
C PRO A 127 5.58 -3.94 -16.56
N PHE A 128 6.76 -4.36 -16.95
CA PHE A 128 7.16 -5.75 -16.76
C PHE A 128 7.43 -6.03 -15.28
N ASP A 129 6.75 -7.05 -14.76
CA ASP A 129 7.00 -7.61 -13.42
C ASP A 129 6.74 -9.10 -13.49
N ARG A 130 7.78 -9.92 -13.36
CA ARG A 130 7.70 -11.38 -13.46
C ARG A 130 6.72 -12.03 -12.49
N ARG A 131 6.40 -11.34 -11.39
CA ARG A 131 5.44 -11.80 -10.38
C ARG A 131 4.03 -11.29 -10.61
N LEU A 132 3.86 -10.31 -11.47
CA LEU A 132 2.58 -9.73 -11.86
C LEU A 132 2.40 -9.89 -13.39
N PRO A 133 2.29 -11.12 -13.90
CA PRO A 133 2.37 -11.38 -15.33
C PRO A 133 1.28 -10.68 -16.16
N GLY A 134 0.10 -10.44 -15.61
CA GLY A 134 -0.97 -9.69 -16.28
C GLY A 134 -0.81 -8.17 -16.29
N LEU A 135 0.23 -7.62 -15.59
CA LEU A 135 0.34 -6.17 -15.41
C LEU A 135 0.56 -5.41 -16.73
N ALA A 136 1.40 -5.93 -17.61
CA ALA A 136 1.71 -5.25 -18.87
C ALA A 136 0.50 -5.19 -19.81
N ASP A 137 -0.28 -6.27 -19.90
CA ASP A 137 -1.50 -6.31 -20.70
C ASP A 137 -2.50 -5.29 -20.20
N LEU A 138 -2.68 -5.22 -18.86
CA LEU A 138 -3.60 -4.28 -18.22
C LEU A 138 -3.13 -2.83 -18.30
N VAL A 139 -1.82 -2.56 -18.35
CA VAL A 139 -1.30 -1.19 -18.57
C VAL A 139 -1.51 -0.73 -20.01
N ALA A 140 -1.51 -1.66 -20.98
CA ALA A 140 -1.77 -1.34 -22.38
C ALA A 140 -3.22 -0.91 -22.66
N GLY A 141 -4.15 -1.26 -21.77
CA GLY A 141 -5.58 -0.95 -21.87
C GLY A 141 -6.45 -2.06 -21.29
N PRO A 142 -7.78 -1.94 -21.33
CA PRO A 142 -8.67 -3.03 -20.96
C PRO A 142 -8.58 -4.16 -21.97
N PRO A 143 -8.30 -5.41 -21.52
CA PRO A 143 -8.34 -6.56 -22.41
C PRO A 143 -9.77 -6.83 -22.91
N PRO A 144 -9.92 -7.61 -24.03
CA PRO A 144 -11.22 -7.83 -24.69
C PRO A 144 -12.31 -8.38 -23.77
N GLU A 145 -11.94 -9.17 -22.77
CA GLU A 145 -12.88 -9.72 -21.77
C GLU A 145 -13.31 -8.70 -20.70
N LEU A 146 -12.51 -7.66 -20.45
CA LEU A 146 -12.78 -6.64 -19.45
C LEU A 146 -13.55 -5.45 -20.01
N GLU A 147 -13.21 -5.00 -21.21
CA GLU A 147 -13.77 -3.79 -21.81
C GLU A 147 -15.31 -3.76 -21.84
N PRO A 148 -16.02 -4.81 -22.29
CA PRO A 148 -17.48 -4.83 -22.31
C PRO A 148 -18.10 -4.71 -20.91
N LEU A 149 -17.46 -5.31 -19.90
CA LEU A 149 -17.93 -5.26 -18.51
C LEU A 149 -17.80 -3.85 -17.93
N LEU A 150 -16.73 -3.13 -18.26
CA LEU A 150 -16.57 -1.74 -17.85
C LEU A 150 -17.53 -0.81 -18.60
N LEU A 151 -17.73 -1.00 -19.91
CA LEU A 151 -18.64 -0.20 -20.71
C LEU A 151 -20.11 -0.39 -20.30
N ALA A 152 -20.51 -1.57 -19.87
CA ALA A 152 -21.85 -1.83 -19.32
C ALA A 152 -22.19 -0.92 -18.13
N ASN A 153 -21.19 -0.42 -17.41
CA ASN A 153 -21.36 0.52 -16.32
C ASN A 153 -21.61 1.98 -16.77
N LEU A 154 -21.52 2.28 -18.06
CA LEU A 154 -21.90 3.60 -18.63
C LEU A 154 -23.39 3.70 -18.94
N GLY A 155 -24.11 2.58 -18.84
CA GLY A 155 -25.51 2.45 -19.20
C GLY A 155 -25.72 1.69 -20.51
N ALA A 156 -26.99 1.52 -20.89
CA ALA A 156 -27.34 0.85 -22.12
C ALA A 156 -26.88 1.67 -23.34
N GLY A 157 -26.46 0.99 -24.41
CA GLY A 157 -26.00 1.58 -25.66
C GLY A 157 -24.74 0.93 -26.21
N GLN A 158 -24.37 1.31 -27.42
CA GLN A 158 -23.08 0.95 -28.02
C GLN A 158 -22.11 2.13 -27.87
N TRP A 159 -20.96 1.87 -27.31
CA TRP A 159 -20.00 2.89 -26.94
C TRP A 159 -18.74 2.83 -27.80
N LYS A 160 -18.34 3.98 -28.33
CA LYS A 160 -16.99 4.18 -28.86
C LYS A 160 -16.14 4.77 -27.74
N ALA A 161 -15.16 4.03 -27.25
CA ALA A 161 -14.41 4.36 -26.05
C ALA A 161 -12.94 4.65 -26.34
N GLU A 162 -12.42 5.66 -25.66
CA GLU A 162 -10.99 5.96 -25.57
C GLU A 162 -10.54 5.75 -24.12
N TRP A 163 -9.50 4.96 -23.94
CA TRP A 163 -8.99 4.59 -22.63
C TRP A 163 -7.67 5.25 -22.32
N THR A 164 -7.55 5.72 -21.07
CA THR A 164 -6.27 6.15 -20.48
C THR A 164 -6.02 5.33 -19.23
N VAL A 165 -4.86 4.69 -19.16
CA VAL A 165 -4.44 3.90 -17.99
C VAL A 165 -3.27 4.56 -17.32
N LYS A 166 -3.36 4.73 -15.98
CA LYS A 166 -2.29 5.29 -15.16
C LYS A 166 -2.03 4.41 -13.94
N PRO A 167 -0.78 4.10 -13.61
CA PRO A 167 -0.47 3.46 -12.34
C PRO A 167 -0.73 4.44 -11.18
N VAL A 168 -1.54 4.01 -10.22
CA VAL A 168 -1.78 4.76 -8.97
C VAL A 168 -0.81 4.30 -7.89
N ARG A 169 -0.57 2.99 -7.85
CA ARG A 169 0.30 2.38 -6.84
C ARG A 169 0.97 1.15 -7.42
N TYR A 170 2.27 1.04 -7.22
CA TYR A 170 3.03 -0.13 -7.60
C TYR A 170 3.89 -0.62 -6.45
N HIS A 171 3.74 -1.87 -6.11
CA HIS A 171 4.55 -2.60 -5.16
C HIS A 171 5.21 -3.75 -5.89
N ALA A 172 6.42 -3.54 -6.35
CA ALA A 172 7.18 -4.48 -7.15
C ALA A 172 7.12 -5.91 -6.60
N GLY A 173 6.81 -6.86 -7.48
CA GLY A 173 6.67 -8.27 -7.18
C GLY A 173 5.52 -8.63 -6.24
N HIS A 174 4.58 -7.74 -5.99
CA HIS A 174 3.51 -7.97 -5.01
C HIS A 174 2.12 -7.59 -5.51
N ARG A 175 1.90 -6.33 -5.87
CA ARG A 175 0.63 -5.83 -6.39
C ARG A 175 0.79 -4.50 -7.12
N SER A 176 -0.15 -4.22 -8.02
CA SER A 176 -0.30 -2.90 -8.65
C SER A 176 -1.76 -2.46 -8.58
N THR A 177 -1.99 -1.14 -8.57
CA THR A 177 -3.31 -0.54 -8.74
C THR A 177 -3.24 0.43 -9.91
N LEU A 178 -4.09 0.22 -10.89
CA LEU A 178 -4.21 1.03 -12.09
C LEU A 178 -5.50 1.83 -12.03
N LEU A 179 -5.45 3.08 -12.46
CA LEU A 179 -6.62 3.91 -12.72
C LEU A 179 -6.92 3.89 -14.21
N TYR A 180 -8.04 3.32 -14.57
CA TYR A 180 -8.62 3.37 -15.90
C TYR A 180 -9.55 4.57 -16.00
N ARG A 181 -9.37 5.38 -17.02
CA ARG A 181 -10.29 6.46 -17.38
C ARG A 181 -10.83 6.18 -18.76
N VAL A 182 -12.14 6.17 -18.90
CA VAL A 182 -12.81 6.07 -20.17
C VAL A 182 -13.42 7.43 -20.52
N HIS A 183 -13.23 7.83 -21.78
CA HIS A 183 -14.02 8.84 -22.45
C HIS A 183 -14.77 8.11 -23.57
N ALA A 184 -16.09 8.00 -23.45
CA ALA A 184 -16.89 7.19 -24.35
C ALA A 184 -18.05 8.00 -24.92
N GLN A 185 -18.33 7.79 -26.23
CA GLN A 185 -19.46 8.37 -26.92
C GLN A 185 -20.41 7.26 -27.35
N GLU A 186 -21.68 7.41 -26.96
CA GLU A 186 -22.73 6.49 -27.36
C GLU A 186 -23.04 6.71 -28.84
N THR A 187 -23.14 5.61 -29.62
CA THR A 187 -23.10 5.65 -31.09
C THR A 187 -24.41 6.22 -31.67
N GLU A 188 -25.56 5.98 -31.06
CA GLU A 188 -26.85 6.40 -31.56
C GLU A 188 -27.26 7.81 -31.12
N SER A 189 -27.11 8.11 -29.82
CA SER A 189 -27.52 9.39 -29.25
C SER A 189 -26.44 10.47 -29.28
N GLY A 190 -25.16 10.07 -29.44
CA GLY A 190 -24.01 10.96 -29.30
C GLY A 190 -23.70 11.37 -27.85
N ARG A 191 -24.38 10.78 -26.87
CA ARG A 191 -24.13 11.05 -25.44
C ARG A 191 -22.70 10.73 -25.09
N VAL A 192 -22.02 11.63 -24.35
CA VAL A 192 -20.66 11.46 -23.89
C VAL A 192 -20.64 11.14 -22.40
N GLU A 193 -19.89 10.12 -22.03
CA GLU A 193 -19.68 9.71 -20.65
C GLU A 193 -18.18 9.63 -20.32
N CYS A 194 -17.85 10.08 -19.12
CA CYS A 194 -16.48 9.98 -18.57
C CYS A 194 -16.55 9.25 -17.24
N LYS A 195 -15.89 8.10 -17.14
CA LYS A 195 -15.89 7.30 -15.90
C LYS A 195 -14.50 6.81 -15.53
N ARG A 196 -14.32 6.52 -14.25
CA ARG A 196 -13.07 6.00 -13.69
C ARG A 196 -13.32 4.65 -13.06
N PHE A 197 -12.34 3.75 -13.22
CA PHE A 197 -12.35 2.42 -12.62
C PHE A 197 -10.97 2.12 -12.04
N TYR A 198 -10.92 1.30 -11.01
CA TYR A 198 -9.66 0.87 -10.42
C TYR A 198 -9.43 -0.62 -10.71
N VAL A 199 -8.29 -0.94 -11.32
CA VAL A 199 -7.89 -2.32 -11.57
C VAL A 199 -6.74 -2.66 -10.64
N LYS A 200 -6.96 -3.64 -9.76
CA LYS A 200 -5.95 -4.17 -8.85
C LYS A 200 -5.38 -5.45 -9.42
N VAL A 201 -4.07 -5.51 -9.50
CA VAL A 201 -3.31 -6.68 -9.99
C VAL A 201 -2.54 -7.25 -8.83
N PHE A 202 -2.67 -8.56 -8.60
CA PHE A 202 -2.01 -9.26 -7.52
C PHE A 202 -1.02 -10.30 -8.08
N HIS A 203 -0.04 -10.66 -7.27
CA HIS A 203 0.77 -11.84 -7.53
C HIS A 203 -0.16 -13.04 -7.71
N ARG A 204 0.12 -13.88 -8.73
CA ARG A 204 -0.65 -15.11 -8.99
C ARG A 204 -0.76 -15.96 -7.72
N GLY A 205 -1.94 -16.50 -7.46
CA GLY A 205 -2.25 -17.35 -6.34
C GLY A 205 -3.54 -16.94 -5.62
N ASP A 206 -3.72 -17.42 -4.41
CA ASP A 206 -4.96 -17.32 -3.64
C ASP A 206 -5.41 -15.89 -3.33
N LYS A 207 -4.48 -14.91 -3.34
CA LYS A 207 -4.78 -13.54 -2.90
C LYS A 207 -5.83 -12.82 -3.77
N SER A 208 -5.82 -13.00 -5.08
CA SER A 208 -6.82 -12.37 -5.95
C SER A 208 -8.21 -13.00 -5.73
N GLU A 209 -8.26 -14.31 -5.51
CA GLU A 209 -9.47 -15.03 -5.18
C GLU A 209 -10.02 -14.65 -3.80
N ASP A 210 -9.17 -14.50 -2.78
CA ASP A 210 -9.58 -14.00 -1.47
C ASP A 210 -10.20 -12.60 -1.60
N MET A 211 -9.59 -11.72 -2.39
CA MET A 211 -10.11 -10.37 -2.61
C MET A 211 -11.44 -10.39 -3.36
N ARG A 212 -11.62 -11.29 -4.32
CA ARG A 212 -12.92 -11.50 -4.98
C ARG A 212 -14.01 -11.82 -3.95
N ARG A 213 -13.75 -12.82 -3.09
CA ARG A 213 -14.68 -13.24 -2.03
C ARG A 213 -15.00 -12.11 -1.06
N VAL A 214 -13.98 -11.33 -0.67
CA VAL A 214 -14.13 -10.16 0.19
C VAL A 214 -15.10 -9.15 -0.44
N HIS A 215 -14.87 -8.75 -1.69
CA HIS A 215 -15.73 -7.77 -2.36
C HIS A 215 -17.16 -8.28 -2.58
N GLU A 216 -17.33 -9.53 -3.03
CA GLU A 216 -18.66 -10.13 -3.24
C GLU A 216 -19.45 -10.29 -1.92
N GLY A 217 -18.76 -10.68 -0.86
CA GLY A 217 -19.38 -10.82 0.46
C GLY A 217 -19.80 -9.49 1.08
N ARG A 218 -19.00 -8.44 0.88
CA ARG A 218 -19.21 -7.12 1.51
C ARG A 218 -20.15 -6.19 0.74
N SER A 219 -20.23 -6.31 -0.57
CA SER A 219 -21.16 -5.49 -1.39
C SER A 219 -22.64 -5.64 -0.99
N ARG A 220 -22.97 -6.67 -0.22
CA ARG A 220 -24.32 -6.96 0.27
C ARG A 220 -24.61 -6.39 1.67
N GLN A 221 -23.60 -5.85 2.36
CA GLN A 221 -23.79 -5.30 3.70
C GLN A 221 -24.23 -3.83 3.61
N THR A 222 -25.39 -3.55 4.21
CA THR A 222 -25.95 -2.20 4.33
C THR A 222 -25.75 -1.67 5.75
N GLY A 223 -25.54 -0.36 5.90
CA GLY A 223 -25.61 0.32 7.20
C GLY A 223 -24.29 0.70 7.86
N SER A 224 -23.13 0.43 7.22
CA SER A 224 -21.82 0.89 7.69
C SER A 224 -21.09 1.68 6.60
N PHE A 225 -19.94 1.19 6.16
CA PHE A 225 -19.25 1.76 5.00
C PHE A 225 -19.81 1.19 3.70
N ALA A 226 -19.91 2.05 2.68
CA ALA A 226 -19.99 1.63 1.29
C ALA A 226 -18.62 1.06 0.87
N ILE A 227 -18.65 0.01 0.06
CA ILE A 227 -17.44 -0.65 -0.46
C ILE A 227 -17.51 -0.63 -1.98
N PRO A 228 -16.40 -0.35 -2.70
CA PRO A 228 -16.38 -0.39 -4.15
C PRO A 228 -16.90 -1.71 -4.70
N THR A 229 -17.84 -1.63 -5.64
CA THR A 229 -18.42 -2.82 -6.28
C THR A 229 -17.36 -3.51 -7.12
N LEU A 230 -17.30 -4.84 -7.02
CA LEU A 230 -16.51 -5.66 -7.93
C LEU A 230 -17.24 -5.75 -9.28
N LEU A 231 -16.61 -5.22 -10.32
CA LEU A 231 -17.17 -5.20 -11.69
C LEU A 231 -16.71 -6.41 -12.51
N ALA A 232 -15.47 -6.84 -12.30
CA ALA A 232 -14.91 -8.01 -12.96
C ALA A 232 -13.80 -8.65 -12.13
N TYR A 233 -13.66 -9.97 -12.29
CA TYR A 233 -12.53 -10.76 -11.80
C TYR A 233 -11.88 -11.48 -12.98
N LEU A 234 -10.59 -11.30 -13.14
CA LEU A 234 -9.77 -11.84 -14.22
C LEU A 234 -8.72 -12.80 -13.61
N PRO A 235 -9.06 -14.08 -13.38
CA PRO A 235 -8.20 -15.02 -12.69
C PRO A 235 -6.87 -15.24 -13.39
N ASP A 236 -6.86 -15.32 -14.73
CA ASP A 236 -5.65 -15.56 -15.53
C ASP A 236 -4.65 -14.41 -15.44
N LEU A 237 -5.14 -13.18 -15.21
CA LEU A 237 -4.34 -11.98 -15.01
C LEU A 237 -4.08 -11.67 -13.54
N GLY A 238 -4.71 -12.41 -12.62
CA GLY A 238 -4.67 -12.14 -11.19
C GLY A 238 -5.26 -10.77 -10.83
N ALA A 239 -6.30 -10.32 -11.53
CA ALA A 239 -6.78 -8.96 -11.45
C ALA A 239 -8.26 -8.84 -11.07
N LEU A 240 -8.58 -7.71 -10.44
CA LEU A 240 -9.93 -7.29 -10.05
C LEU A 240 -10.20 -5.89 -10.59
N ALA A 241 -11.33 -5.69 -11.25
CA ALA A 241 -11.80 -4.35 -11.63
C ALA A 241 -12.90 -3.89 -10.66
N LEU A 242 -12.75 -2.70 -10.12
CA LEU A 242 -13.62 -2.11 -9.11
C LEU A 242 -14.19 -0.78 -9.63
N GLU A 243 -15.41 -0.47 -9.20
CA GLU A 243 -15.93 0.88 -9.36
C GLU A 243 -15.09 1.90 -8.58
N GLU A 244 -15.20 3.17 -8.93
CA GLU A 244 -14.61 4.25 -8.17
C GLU A 244 -15.44 4.55 -6.92
N ALA A 245 -14.81 4.49 -5.73
CA ALA A 245 -15.38 5.05 -4.52
C ALA A 245 -15.40 6.57 -4.61
N GLN A 246 -16.52 7.18 -4.22
CA GLN A 246 -16.72 8.62 -4.29
C GLN A 246 -16.23 9.33 -3.03
N GLY A 247 -16.05 10.64 -3.11
CA GLY A 247 -15.73 11.49 -1.98
C GLY A 247 -14.25 11.82 -1.80
N THR A 248 -13.96 12.54 -0.73
CA THR A 248 -12.61 13.00 -0.35
C THR A 248 -12.08 12.14 0.78
N SER A 249 -10.80 11.78 0.71
CA SER A 249 -10.13 11.05 1.79
C SER A 249 -10.22 11.81 3.13
N LEU A 250 -10.58 11.11 4.20
CA LEU A 250 -10.60 11.69 5.54
C LEU A 250 -9.23 12.26 5.93
N LEU A 251 -8.12 11.65 5.46
CA LEU A 251 -6.79 12.23 5.64
C LEU A 251 -6.67 13.60 5.00
N THR A 252 -7.11 13.73 3.75
CA THR A 252 -7.07 15.01 3.04
C THR A 252 -7.92 16.08 3.73
N LEU A 253 -9.11 15.72 4.19
CA LEU A 253 -9.99 16.63 4.93
C LEU A 253 -9.34 17.09 6.26
N VAL A 254 -8.70 16.18 6.99
CA VAL A 254 -7.98 16.50 8.21
C VAL A 254 -6.78 17.41 7.94
N GLU A 255 -5.99 17.14 6.90
CA GLU A 255 -4.82 17.95 6.52
C GLU A 255 -5.19 19.34 6.00
N GLN A 256 -6.37 19.48 5.38
CA GLN A 256 -6.88 20.77 4.88
C GLN A 256 -7.64 21.59 5.94
N GLY A 257 -7.91 21.01 7.12
CA GLY A 257 -8.72 21.63 8.14
C GLY A 257 -10.25 21.52 7.93
N ASP A 258 -10.68 20.79 6.89
CA ASP A 258 -12.09 20.55 6.53
C ASP A 258 -12.69 19.38 7.33
N HIS A 259 -12.35 19.29 8.61
CA HIS A 259 -12.78 18.21 9.50
C HIS A 259 -13.69 18.72 10.61
N THR A 260 -14.58 17.85 11.09
CA THR A 260 -15.44 18.12 12.25
C THR A 260 -15.44 16.94 13.21
N GLU A 261 -15.71 17.23 14.49
CA GLU A 261 -15.93 16.19 15.50
C GLU A 261 -17.10 15.29 15.14
N ALA A 262 -18.17 15.87 14.55
CA ALA A 262 -19.32 15.11 14.06
C ALA A 262 -18.94 14.11 12.97
N MET A 263 -18.01 14.45 12.06
CA MET A 263 -17.49 13.56 11.03
C MET A 263 -16.74 12.38 11.66
N LEU A 264 -15.84 12.62 12.63
CA LEU A 264 -15.12 11.55 13.32
C LEU A 264 -16.07 10.67 14.16
N SER A 265 -17.10 11.26 14.79
CA SER A 265 -18.16 10.51 15.47
C SER A 265 -18.96 9.63 14.49
N HIS A 266 -19.25 10.13 13.27
CA HIS A 266 -19.90 9.34 12.23
C HIS A 266 -19.02 8.16 11.80
N VAL A 267 -17.72 8.40 11.57
CA VAL A 267 -16.75 7.32 11.28
C VAL A 267 -16.70 6.29 12.40
N GLY A 268 -16.71 6.73 13.67
CA GLY A 268 -16.74 5.82 14.83
C GLY A 268 -17.96 4.90 14.83
N ARG A 269 -19.16 5.45 14.61
CA ARG A 269 -20.39 4.65 14.50
C ARG A 269 -20.38 3.67 13.32
N ALA A 270 -19.94 4.15 12.15
CA ALA A 270 -19.85 3.31 10.95
C ALA A 270 -18.86 2.15 11.14
N MET A 271 -17.73 2.42 11.82
CA MET A 271 -16.73 1.40 12.12
C MET A 271 -17.25 0.38 13.16
N ALA A 272 -17.98 0.84 14.17
CA ALA A 272 -18.60 -0.06 15.15
C ALA A 272 -19.60 -1.02 14.47
N ALA A 273 -20.41 -0.51 13.55
CA ALA A 273 -21.32 -1.35 12.76
C ALA A 273 -20.58 -2.32 11.83
N PHE A 274 -19.49 -1.85 11.20
CA PHE A 274 -18.65 -2.70 10.33
C PHE A 274 -18.02 -3.86 11.10
N HIS A 275 -17.45 -3.60 12.26
CA HIS A 275 -16.76 -4.59 13.09
C HIS A 275 -17.68 -5.64 13.72
N GLN A 276 -18.98 -5.38 13.79
CA GLN A 276 -19.99 -6.34 14.25
C GLN A 276 -20.65 -7.10 13.08
N GLY A 277 -20.15 -6.91 11.85
CA GLY A 277 -20.65 -7.58 10.66
C GLY A 277 -20.22 -9.05 10.58
N ASP A 278 -20.67 -9.70 9.51
CA ASP A 278 -20.34 -11.11 9.21
C ASP A 278 -18.86 -11.28 8.87
N ILE A 279 -18.23 -12.36 9.35
CA ILE A 279 -16.83 -12.75 9.08
C ILE A 279 -16.70 -13.87 8.05
N SER A 280 -17.82 -14.38 7.53
CA SER A 280 -17.82 -15.50 6.58
C SER A 280 -16.95 -15.18 5.35
N GLY A 281 -16.09 -16.13 5.00
CA GLY A 281 -15.20 -16.01 3.85
C GLY A 281 -13.99 -15.08 4.05
N LEU A 282 -13.81 -14.47 5.23
CA LEU A 282 -12.63 -13.70 5.54
C LEU A 282 -11.45 -14.60 5.94
N PRO A 283 -10.21 -14.27 5.54
CA PRO A 283 -9.02 -14.88 6.11
C PRO A 283 -8.97 -14.66 7.62
N SER A 284 -8.43 -15.62 8.37
CA SER A 284 -8.20 -15.46 9.80
C SER A 284 -6.92 -14.68 10.10
N HIS A 285 -6.93 -13.83 11.13
CA HIS A 285 -5.77 -13.18 11.71
C HIS A 285 -5.92 -13.20 13.23
N GLY A 286 -5.42 -14.27 13.86
CA GLY A 286 -5.52 -14.51 15.30
C GLY A 286 -4.48 -13.76 16.13
N LEU A 287 -4.46 -14.02 17.43
CA LEU A 287 -3.52 -13.43 18.37
C LEU A 287 -2.06 -13.67 17.96
N ALA A 288 -1.72 -14.90 17.57
CA ALA A 288 -0.36 -15.25 17.14
C ALA A 288 0.08 -14.45 15.93
N ASP A 289 -0.82 -14.20 14.96
CA ASP A 289 -0.54 -13.39 13.78
C ASP A 289 -0.32 -11.92 14.16
N GLU A 290 -1.12 -11.39 15.11
CA GLU A 290 -0.97 -10.01 15.57
C GLU A 290 0.37 -9.82 16.29
N ILE A 291 0.75 -10.72 17.21
CA ILE A 291 2.07 -10.68 17.89
C ILE A 291 3.20 -10.77 16.84
N ALA A 292 3.14 -11.74 15.95
CA ALA A 292 4.13 -11.89 14.87
C ALA A 292 4.23 -10.63 13.98
N SER A 293 3.13 -9.90 13.78
CA SER A 293 3.11 -8.65 13.02
C SER A 293 3.91 -7.52 13.68
N LEU A 294 4.14 -7.60 15.00
CA LEU A 294 4.91 -6.63 15.79
C LEU A 294 6.40 -6.97 15.90
N GLU A 295 6.80 -8.23 15.69
CA GLU A 295 8.20 -8.65 15.77
C GLU A 295 9.11 -7.88 14.80
N ARG A 296 8.67 -7.69 13.56
CA ARG A 296 9.45 -6.95 12.57
C ARG A 296 9.59 -5.46 12.89
N PRO A 297 8.56 -4.72 13.33
CA PRO A 297 8.71 -3.38 13.91
C PRO A 297 9.68 -3.33 15.08
N LYS A 298 9.54 -4.23 16.07
CA LYS A 298 10.42 -4.34 17.24
C LYS A 298 11.87 -4.50 16.82
N ALA A 299 12.19 -5.53 16.02
CA ALA A 299 13.55 -5.81 15.58
C ALA A 299 14.16 -4.62 14.82
N PHE A 300 13.39 -3.97 13.95
CA PHE A 300 13.84 -2.77 13.24
C PHE A 300 14.15 -1.62 14.21
N LEU A 301 13.26 -1.32 15.15
CA LEU A 301 13.44 -0.22 16.10
C LEU A 301 14.63 -0.48 17.04
N VAL A 302 14.80 -1.70 17.53
CA VAL A 302 15.96 -2.10 18.37
C VAL A 302 17.26 -1.94 17.59
N SER A 303 17.31 -2.41 16.34
CA SER A 303 18.54 -2.31 15.53
C SER A 303 18.90 -0.87 15.15
N THR A 304 17.90 0.00 14.94
CA THR A 304 18.13 1.40 14.52
C THR A 304 18.24 2.39 15.69
N CYS A 305 17.67 2.04 16.85
CA CYS A 305 17.69 2.85 18.07
C CYS A 305 18.14 2.01 19.29
N PRO A 306 19.39 1.51 19.34
CA PRO A 306 19.82 0.63 20.43
C PRO A 306 19.68 1.23 21.83
N HIS A 307 19.79 2.56 21.95
CA HIS A 307 19.60 3.29 23.21
C HIS A 307 18.13 3.27 23.72
N LEU A 308 17.16 2.92 22.88
CA LEU A 308 15.76 2.74 23.25
C LEU A 308 15.36 1.28 23.43
N GLN A 309 16.30 0.32 23.26
CA GLN A 309 16.01 -1.12 23.27
C GLN A 309 15.19 -1.54 24.49
N ALA A 310 15.66 -1.23 25.70
CA ALA A 310 14.96 -1.64 26.94
C ALA A 310 13.49 -1.13 26.99
N ARG A 311 13.25 0.11 26.54
CA ARG A 311 11.89 0.68 26.49
C ARG A 311 11.01 -0.02 25.45
N ILE A 312 11.57 -0.33 24.27
CA ILE A 312 10.87 -1.03 23.18
C ILE A 312 10.50 -2.45 23.65
N GLU A 313 11.40 -3.15 24.32
CA GLU A 313 11.19 -4.49 24.86
C GLU A 313 10.08 -4.49 25.93
N VAL A 314 10.10 -3.55 26.88
CA VAL A 314 9.06 -3.41 27.91
C VAL A 314 7.68 -3.18 27.29
N VAL A 315 7.58 -2.30 26.28
CA VAL A 315 6.31 -2.06 25.58
C VAL A 315 5.84 -3.31 24.84
N PHE A 316 6.75 -4.02 24.17
CA PHE A 316 6.41 -5.25 23.45
C PHE A 316 5.96 -6.36 24.41
N GLU A 317 6.67 -6.60 25.51
CA GLU A 317 6.32 -7.59 26.52
C GLU A 317 4.95 -7.30 27.17
N ALA A 318 4.64 -6.02 27.43
CA ALA A 318 3.34 -5.62 27.94
C ALA A 318 2.21 -5.94 26.95
N ILE A 319 2.45 -5.73 25.65
CA ILE A 319 1.49 -6.08 24.60
C ILE A 319 1.33 -7.60 24.51
N GLU A 320 2.43 -8.34 24.43
CA GLU A 320 2.43 -9.80 24.28
C GLU A 320 1.74 -10.50 25.44
N SER A 321 2.02 -10.06 26.68
CA SER A 321 1.42 -10.64 27.88
C SER A 321 -0.01 -10.18 28.15
N GLY A 322 -0.38 -9.00 27.65
CA GLY A 322 -1.69 -8.40 27.92
C GLY A 322 -2.77 -8.75 26.89
N LEU A 323 -2.40 -9.06 25.65
CA LEU A 323 -3.36 -9.48 24.62
C LEU A 323 -3.82 -10.92 24.84
N GLN A 324 -5.07 -11.19 24.52
CA GLN A 324 -5.71 -12.50 24.64
C GLN A 324 -6.51 -12.81 23.37
N GLU A 325 -6.77 -14.09 23.12
CA GLU A 325 -7.72 -14.52 22.10
C GLU A 325 -9.12 -13.97 22.40
N VAL A 326 -9.75 -13.42 21.38
CA VAL A 326 -11.09 -12.84 21.48
C VAL A 326 -11.94 -13.26 20.27
N PRO A 327 -13.27 -13.23 20.38
CA PRO A 327 -14.14 -13.41 19.22
C PRO A 327 -13.77 -12.41 18.11
N PRO A 328 -13.47 -12.89 16.88
CA PRO A 328 -13.07 -12.02 15.80
C PRO A 328 -14.28 -11.27 15.20
N GLY A 329 -13.99 -10.12 14.63
CA GLY A 329 -14.89 -9.37 13.75
C GLY A 329 -14.19 -9.01 12.44
N PRO A 330 -14.94 -8.48 11.45
CA PRO A 330 -14.33 -7.95 10.24
C PRO A 330 -13.37 -6.82 10.59
N THR A 331 -12.09 -6.97 10.26
CA THR A 331 -11.02 -6.04 10.64
C THR A 331 -10.16 -5.73 9.44
N HIS A 332 -10.00 -4.45 9.11
CA HIS A 332 -9.27 -3.97 7.93
C HIS A 332 -7.76 -4.23 8.02
N LEU A 333 -7.19 -4.27 9.22
CA LEU A 333 -5.77 -4.52 9.55
C LEU A 333 -4.76 -3.51 8.97
N ALA A 334 -5.21 -2.53 8.22
CA ALA A 334 -4.39 -1.46 7.65
C ALA A 334 -5.09 -0.09 7.74
N LEU A 335 -6.09 0.04 8.62
CA LEU A 335 -6.92 1.21 8.70
C LEU A 335 -6.15 2.44 9.18
N ARG A 336 -6.38 3.52 8.46
CA ARG A 336 -5.88 4.85 8.75
C ARG A 336 -6.91 5.84 8.19
N LEU A 337 -6.66 7.13 8.31
CA LEU A 337 -7.57 8.14 7.73
C LEU A 337 -7.68 8.06 6.20
N GLY A 338 -6.60 7.66 5.50
CA GLY A 338 -6.56 7.63 4.03
C GLY A 338 -7.57 6.70 3.35
N PRO A 339 -7.75 5.44 3.80
CA PRO A 339 -8.73 4.50 3.24
C PRO A 339 -10.20 4.85 3.46
N ILE A 340 -10.52 5.83 4.28
CA ILE A 340 -11.89 6.28 4.52
C ILE A 340 -12.15 7.49 3.63
N LEU A 341 -13.17 7.39 2.73
CA LEU A 341 -13.61 8.54 1.93
C LEU A 341 -14.96 9.03 2.44
N VAL A 342 -15.15 10.34 2.39
CA VAL A 342 -16.34 11.04 2.85
C VAL A 342 -17.03 11.68 1.64
N ASP A 343 -18.27 11.33 1.40
CA ASP A 343 -19.12 11.83 0.33
C ASP A 343 -20.47 12.26 0.92
N GLY A 344 -20.55 13.49 1.43
CA GLY A 344 -21.67 13.94 2.24
C GLY A 344 -21.82 13.06 3.50
N ASP A 345 -23.01 12.46 3.66
CA ASP A 345 -23.29 11.53 4.76
C ASP A 345 -22.86 10.08 4.46
N ARG A 346 -22.36 9.80 3.25
CA ARG A 346 -21.90 8.48 2.86
C ARG A 346 -20.43 8.31 3.12
N LEU A 347 -20.08 7.24 3.80
CA LEU A 347 -18.70 6.84 4.04
C LEU A 347 -18.33 5.65 3.16
N TRP A 348 -17.16 5.71 2.53
CA TRP A 348 -16.59 4.62 1.75
C TRP A 348 -15.36 4.08 2.44
N LEU A 349 -15.17 2.76 2.37
CA LEU A 349 -13.97 2.07 2.83
C LEU A 349 -13.28 1.41 1.65
N ILE A 350 -12.02 1.79 1.42
CA ILE A 350 -11.20 1.28 0.31
C ILE A 350 -9.95 0.55 0.83
N ASP A 351 -9.19 -0.06 -0.07
CA ASP A 351 -7.92 -0.78 0.22
C ASP A 351 -8.11 -2.00 1.13
N LEU A 352 -9.16 -2.80 0.88
CA LEU A 352 -9.55 -3.98 1.67
C LEU A 352 -8.57 -5.16 1.58
N ASP A 353 -7.38 -4.95 1.01
CA ASP A 353 -6.41 -6.01 0.70
C ASP A 353 -5.90 -6.78 1.93
N SER A 354 -6.08 -6.23 3.12
CA SER A 354 -5.71 -6.85 4.39
C SER A 354 -6.90 -7.27 5.24
N LEU A 355 -8.14 -7.08 4.74
CA LEU A 355 -9.35 -7.40 5.49
C LEU A 355 -9.36 -8.87 5.92
N SER A 356 -9.58 -9.09 7.21
CA SER A 356 -9.52 -10.42 7.85
C SER A 356 -10.51 -10.50 9.01
N ALA A 357 -10.78 -11.70 9.47
CA ALA A 357 -11.43 -11.95 10.75
C ALA A 357 -10.37 -11.84 11.87
N ALA A 358 -10.40 -10.76 12.64
CA ALA A 358 -9.40 -10.45 13.67
C ALA A 358 -10.02 -9.72 14.86
N ASP A 359 -9.21 -9.29 15.85
CA ASP A 359 -9.68 -8.38 16.90
C ASP A 359 -10.01 -7.00 16.31
N PRO A 360 -11.27 -6.56 16.31
CA PRO A 360 -11.68 -5.30 15.69
C PRO A 360 -11.04 -4.05 16.32
N VAL A 361 -10.58 -4.14 17.56
CA VAL A 361 -9.93 -3.01 18.26
C VAL A 361 -8.62 -2.61 17.61
N ILE A 362 -8.00 -3.51 16.82
CA ILE A 362 -6.80 -3.20 16.02
C ILE A 362 -7.05 -1.98 15.12
N ASP A 363 -8.18 -1.94 14.42
CA ASP A 363 -8.48 -0.85 13.48
C ASP A 363 -8.74 0.48 14.20
N ALA A 364 -9.48 0.44 15.30
CA ALA A 364 -9.71 1.63 16.12
C ALA A 364 -8.37 2.19 16.64
N ALA A 365 -7.51 1.32 17.14
CA ALA A 365 -6.18 1.67 17.61
C ALA A 365 -5.30 2.25 16.49
N MET A 366 -5.34 1.66 15.28
CA MET A 366 -4.57 2.16 14.13
C MET A 366 -5.02 3.53 13.65
N LEU A 367 -6.32 3.82 13.67
CA LEU A 367 -6.86 5.14 13.32
C LEU A 367 -6.41 6.19 14.35
N LEU A 368 -6.55 5.89 15.64
CA LEU A 368 -6.11 6.77 16.73
C LEU A 368 -4.60 7.00 16.70
N ALA A 369 -3.80 5.95 16.48
CA ALA A 369 -2.35 6.08 16.31
C ALA A 369 -1.97 6.92 15.07
N HIS A 370 -2.82 6.95 14.05
CA HIS A 370 -2.59 7.82 12.89
C HIS A 370 -2.82 9.29 13.24
N LEU A 371 -3.85 9.63 14.02
CA LEU A 371 -4.07 10.98 14.54
C LEU A 371 -2.90 11.42 15.44
N ALA A 372 -2.48 10.58 16.38
CA ALA A 372 -1.32 10.84 17.22
C ALA A 372 -0.03 11.05 16.39
N LYS A 373 0.17 10.26 15.33
CA LYS A 373 1.29 10.44 14.41
C LYS A 373 1.25 11.81 13.71
N LEU A 374 0.09 12.27 13.25
CA LEU A 374 -0.05 13.61 12.62
C LEU A 374 0.32 14.69 13.62
N ARG A 375 -0.13 14.59 14.88
CA ARG A 375 0.22 15.48 15.98
C ARG A 375 1.72 15.48 16.27
N ILE A 376 2.31 14.31 16.52
CA ILE A 376 3.74 14.17 16.85
C ILE A 376 4.61 14.76 15.72
N ARG A 377 4.14 14.73 14.49
CA ARG A 377 4.83 15.31 13.33
C ARG A 377 4.47 16.76 13.06
N SER A 378 3.77 17.41 13.95
CA SER A 378 3.30 18.81 13.83
C SER A 378 2.48 19.08 12.55
N GLN A 379 1.79 18.06 12.05
CA GLN A 379 0.84 18.16 10.92
C GLN A 379 -0.58 18.44 11.41
N LEU A 380 -0.82 18.27 12.70
CA LEU A 380 -2.07 18.55 13.39
C LEU A 380 -1.71 19.08 14.79
N ASP A 381 -2.38 20.10 15.27
CA ASP A 381 -2.16 20.62 16.63
C ASP A 381 -2.70 19.65 17.70
N GLU A 382 -2.18 19.82 18.93
CA GLU A 382 -2.48 18.94 20.07
C GLU A 382 -3.97 18.91 20.40
N GLU A 383 -4.60 20.09 20.48
CA GLU A 383 -6.00 20.20 20.90
C GLU A 383 -6.94 19.61 19.87
N THR A 384 -6.75 19.92 18.60
CA THR A 384 -7.51 19.36 17.48
C THR A 384 -7.35 17.85 17.42
N SER A 385 -6.11 17.33 17.49
CA SER A 385 -5.85 15.89 17.48
C SER A 385 -6.61 15.18 18.61
N ARG A 386 -6.57 15.72 19.82
CA ARG A 386 -7.26 15.15 20.97
C ARG A 386 -8.78 15.17 20.80
N ARG A 387 -9.36 16.30 20.36
CA ARG A 387 -10.82 16.40 20.13
C ARG A 387 -11.30 15.39 19.09
N LEU A 388 -10.60 15.27 17.96
CA LEU A 388 -10.93 14.30 16.91
C LEU A 388 -10.82 12.85 17.40
N ALA A 389 -9.75 12.55 18.17
CA ALA A 389 -9.54 11.23 18.75
C ALA A 389 -10.64 10.86 19.77
N CYS A 390 -11.00 11.78 20.67
CA CYS A 390 -12.10 11.58 21.62
C CYS A 390 -13.44 11.38 20.91
N SER A 391 -13.77 12.26 19.95
CA SER A 391 -15.03 12.17 19.20
C SER A 391 -15.19 10.84 18.46
N PHE A 392 -14.09 10.35 17.87
CA PHE A 392 -14.07 9.02 17.26
C PHE A 392 -14.22 7.90 18.31
N ALA A 393 -13.38 7.90 19.35
CA ALA A 393 -13.33 6.84 20.35
C ALA A 393 -14.66 6.71 21.11
N ASP A 394 -15.23 7.85 21.55
CA ASP A 394 -16.49 7.85 22.30
C ASP A 394 -17.63 7.31 21.43
N ALA A 395 -17.73 7.75 20.16
CA ALA A 395 -18.74 7.25 19.24
C ALA A 395 -18.56 5.76 18.92
N TYR A 396 -17.32 5.29 18.78
CA TYR A 396 -17.02 3.88 18.49
C TYR A 396 -17.37 3.00 19.70
N PHE A 397 -16.81 3.32 20.88
CA PHE A 397 -16.99 2.50 22.08
C PHE A 397 -18.39 2.57 22.72
N ALA A 398 -19.19 3.57 22.36
CA ALA A 398 -20.61 3.59 22.72
C ALA A 398 -21.44 2.55 21.96
N HIS A 399 -20.94 2.01 20.84
CA HIS A 399 -21.68 1.13 19.95
C HIS A 399 -21.09 -0.28 19.83
N VAL A 400 -20.09 -0.61 20.64
CA VAL A 400 -19.48 -1.95 20.69
C VAL A 400 -19.46 -2.50 22.13
N PRO A 401 -19.25 -3.81 22.36
CA PRO A 401 -19.15 -4.37 23.69
C PRO A 401 -18.12 -3.65 24.56
N GLY A 402 -18.47 -3.33 25.80
CA GLY A 402 -17.60 -2.57 26.72
C GLY A 402 -16.22 -3.21 26.97
N ALA A 403 -16.15 -4.54 26.91
CA ALA A 403 -14.91 -5.31 27.00
C ALA A 403 -13.87 -4.97 25.90
N TRP A 404 -14.31 -4.39 24.78
CA TRP A 404 -13.39 -4.01 23.70
C TRP A 404 -12.50 -2.81 24.11
N ARG A 405 -13.04 -1.87 24.89
CA ARG A 405 -12.30 -0.69 25.31
C ARG A 405 -11.07 -1.02 26.17
N VAL A 406 -11.13 -2.10 26.94
CA VAL A 406 -10.03 -2.54 27.83
C VAL A 406 -8.77 -2.91 27.01
N ARG A 407 -8.94 -3.41 25.77
CA ARG A 407 -7.83 -3.82 24.91
C ARG A 407 -7.20 -2.67 24.10
N LEU A 408 -7.88 -1.51 24.06
CA LEU A 408 -7.42 -0.37 23.29
C LEU A 408 -5.98 0.06 23.60
N PRO A 409 -5.53 0.19 24.86
CA PRO A 409 -4.16 0.62 25.16
C PRO A 409 -3.10 -0.30 24.55
N LEU A 410 -3.33 -1.62 24.56
CA LEU A 410 -2.40 -2.62 24.04
C LEU A 410 -2.29 -2.53 22.51
N HIS A 411 -3.42 -2.53 21.80
CA HIS A 411 -3.42 -2.39 20.34
C HIS A 411 -2.92 -1.02 19.89
N TYR A 412 -3.19 0.03 20.65
CA TYR A 412 -2.71 1.38 20.36
C TYR A 412 -1.17 1.48 20.49
N ALA A 413 -0.61 0.90 21.55
CA ALA A 413 0.84 0.81 21.70
C ALA A 413 1.47 0.02 20.52
N GLY A 414 0.87 -1.10 20.12
CA GLY A 414 1.31 -1.88 18.96
C GLY A 414 1.21 -1.09 17.65
N ALA A 415 0.12 -0.33 17.45
CA ALA A 415 -0.05 0.52 16.27
C ALA A 415 0.99 1.64 16.21
N LEU A 416 1.38 2.22 17.38
CA LEU A 416 2.45 3.22 17.46
C LEU A 416 3.83 2.62 17.13
N LEU A 417 4.15 1.40 17.58
CA LEU A 417 5.39 0.71 17.16
C LEU A 417 5.42 0.46 15.65
N LYS A 418 4.29 0.02 15.06
CA LYS A 418 4.15 -0.11 13.59
C LYS A 418 4.33 1.22 12.87
N ALA A 419 3.80 2.32 13.45
CA ALA A 419 3.93 3.67 12.90
C ALA A 419 5.37 4.20 13.01
N ALA A 420 6.03 4.02 14.15
CA ALA A 420 7.42 4.41 14.39
C ALA A 420 8.38 3.76 13.38
N ARG A 421 8.25 2.45 13.13
CA ARG A 421 9.02 1.77 12.08
C ARG A 421 8.86 2.41 10.71
N ASN A 422 7.70 2.97 10.39
CA ASN A 422 7.41 3.53 9.07
C ASN A 422 7.81 5.02 8.91
N VAL A 423 8.35 5.66 9.94
CA VAL A 423 8.79 7.07 9.89
C VAL A 423 9.89 7.27 8.85
N HIS A 424 10.82 6.31 8.69
CA HIS A 424 11.92 6.37 7.74
C HIS A 424 11.48 6.36 6.25
N ARG A 425 10.23 5.95 5.97
CA ARG A 425 9.71 5.87 4.59
C ARG A 425 9.31 7.23 4.02
N HIS A 426 9.45 8.30 4.79
CA HIS A 426 9.22 9.64 4.26
C HIS A 426 10.37 10.07 3.36
N LYS A 427 10.05 10.49 2.14
CA LYS A 427 11.00 11.10 1.21
C LYS A 427 11.74 12.21 1.95
N ASN A 428 13.07 12.20 1.89
CA ASN A 428 14.01 13.18 2.47
C ASN A 428 14.33 13.06 3.98
N VAL A 429 13.87 12.05 4.70
CA VAL A 429 14.27 11.84 6.11
C VAL A 429 15.33 10.75 6.18
N ARG A 430 16.52 11.11 6.63
CA ARG A 430 17.57 10.13 6.94
C ARG A 430 17.23 9.41 8.26
N PRO A 431 17.42 8.10 8.35
CA PRO A 431 17.13 7.32 9.56
C PRO A 431 17.91 7.73 10.82
N ASP A 432 18.95 8.52 10.67
CA ASP A 432 19.85 9.01 11.73
C ASP A 432 19.63 10.50 12.05
N SER A 433 18.65 11.15 11.41
CA SER A 433 18.36 12.55 11.68
C SER A 433 17.78 12.75 13.09
N GLN A 434 18.14 13.87 13.73
CA GLN A 434 17.59 14.23 15.04
C GLN A 434 16.05 14.22 15.04
N TRP A 435 15.42 14.78 14.02
CA TRP A 435 13.97 14.77 13.86
C TRP A 435 13.38 13.34 13.83
N TRP A 436 14.06 12.40 13.18
CA TRP A 436 13.61 11.01 13.11
C TRP A 436 13.67 10.34 14.48
N LEU A 437 14.77 10.54 15.22
CA LEU A 437 14.94 10.01 16.58
C LEU A 437 13.93 10.63 17.56
N GLU A 438 13.71 11.94 17.49
CA GLU A 438 12.70 12.63 18.30
C GLU A 438 11.29 12.10 18.01
N THR A 439 10.96 11.89 16.74
CA THR A 439 9.65 11.35 16.34
C THR A 439 9.43 9.93 16.87
N ILE A 440 10.43 9.03 16.76
CA ILE A 440 10.33 7.67 17.32
C ILE A 440 10.22 7.70 18.83
N THR A 441 11.04 8.53 19.50
CA THR A 441 11.02 8.67 20.95
C THR A 441 9.66 9.17 21.45
N ALA A 442 9.04 10.12 20.74
CA ALA A 442 7.71 10.62 21.08
C ALA A 442 6.63 9.55 20.87
N MET A 443 6.69 8.75 19.78
CA MET A 443 5.75 7.65 19.59
C MET A 443 5.90 6.54 20.63
N LEU A 444 7.12 6.25 21.05
CA LEU A 444 7.38 5.26 22.09
C LEU A 444 6.86 5.76 23.45
N LYS A 445 7.07 7.04 23.76
CA LYS A 445 6.52 7.64 24.97
C LYS A 445 4.99 7.60 24.98
N GLU A 446 4.34 7.91 23.88
CA GLU A 446 2.89 7.83 23.73
C GLU A 446 2.38 6.38 23.97
N ALA A 447 3.11 5.38 23.49
CA ALA A 447 2.79 3.98 23.73
C ALA A 447 2.91 3.60 25.22
N GLU A 448 3.96 4.05 25.90
CA GLU A 448 4.15 3.86 27.35
C GLU A 448 3.05 4.57 28.16
N ASP A 449 2.70 5.80 27.79
CA ASP A 449 1.64 6.56 28.46
C ASP A 449 0.26 5.89 28.27
N ALA A 450 -0.01 5.30 27.12
CA ALA A 450 -1.23 4.54 26.87
C ALA A 450 -1.32 3.29 27.74
N LEU A 451 -0.24 2.50 27.81
CA LEU A 451 -0.16 1.31 28.69
C LEU A 451 -0.29 1.66 30.17
N ALA A 452 0.14 2.87 30.57
CA ALA A 452 0.00 3.39 31.92
C ALA A 452 -1.39 4.03 32.20
N GLY A 453 -2.34 3.99 31.24
CA GLY A 453 -3.67 4.55 31.38
C GLY A 453 -3.74 6.09 31.38
N LYS A 454 -2.75 6.76 30.79
CA LYS A 454 -2.64 8.24 30.80
C LYS A 454 -3.19 8.90 29.52
N VAL A 455 -3.55 8.16 28.51
CA VAL A 455 -3.96 8.72 27.20
C VAL A 455 -5.49 8.82 27.06
N TRP A 456 -6.26 7.95 27.72
CA TRP A 456 -7.73 7.86 27.60
C TRP A 456 -8.43 7.98 28.94
#